data_8b79cb700b24d01329d49dc41b7a06d8
#
_entry.id   8b79cb700b24d01329d49dc41b7a06d8
#
_cell.length_a   1.000
_cell.length_b   1.000
_cell.length_c   1.000
_cell.angle_alpha   90.00
_cell.angle_beta   90.00
_cell.angle_gamma   90.00
#
_symmetry.space_group_name_H-M   'P 1'
#
loop_
_entity.id
_entity.type
_entity.pdbx_description
1 polymer ?
#
loop_
_entity_poly.entity_id
_entity_poly.type
_entity_poly.pdbx_seq_one_letter_code
_entity_poly.pdbx_strand_id
1 'polypeptide(L)'
;MTARVIVGITGASGAVYAVRLLARLRSAGTETHLVASPAGVLNVHHELGLSRPRLEALADHAHNPADIGAAIASGSFATDAMVVAPCSMRTLAAVAHGLSDNLLTRAADVVLKERRRLVLMVRETPLNLAHLRNMVAVTEMGGVIFPPLPEIGRAHV
;
A
#
# COMPACT_ATOMS: atom_id res chain seq x y z
N MET A 1 19.31 -13.90 -3.09
CA MET A 1 17.88 -14.14 -2.83
C MET A 1 17.05 -13.00 -3.41
N THR A 2 15.92 -13.33 -3.98
CA THR A 2 15.01 -12.33 -4.55
C THR A 2 14.32 -11.56 -3.43
N ALA A 3 14.36 -10.24 -3.50
CA ALA A 3 13.59 -9.39 -2.60
C ALA A 3 12.10 -9.58 -2.83
N ARG A 4 11.32 -9.47 -1.77
CA ARG A 4 9.87 -9.66 -1.80
C ARG A 4 9.17 -8.46 -1.16
N VAL A 5 8.28 -7.82 -1.92
CA VAL A 5 7.58 -6.60 -1.50
C VAL A 5 6.07 -6.78 -1.65
N ILE A 6 5.35 -6.39 -0.61
CA ILE A 6 3.88 -6.30 -0.64
C ILE A 6 3.49 -4.90 -1.11
N VAL A 7 2.59 -4.83 -2.08
CA VAL A 7 2.00 -3.56 -2.54
C VAL A 7 0.52 -3.57 -2.21
N GLY A 8 0.11 -2.65 -1.35
CA GLY A 8 -1.30 -2.44 -1.00
C GLY A 8 -1.86 -1.25 -1.78
N ILE A 9 -3.09 -1.37 -2.28
CA ILE A 9 -3.78 -0.27 -2.96
C ILE A 9 -5.11 -0.01 -2.26
N THR A 10 -5.32 1.23 -1.85
CA THR A 10 -6.55 1.65 -1.20
C THR A 10 -7.33 2.69 -2.03
N GLY A 11 -8.46 3.15 -1.51
CA GLY A 11 -9.39 4.02 -2.23
C GLY A 11 -9.01 5.50 -2.29
N ALA A 12 -7.80 5.89 -1.93
CA ALA A 12 -7.35 7.27 -2.11
C ALA A 12 -6.96 7.55 -3.58
N SER A 13 -6.95 8.82 -3.97
CA SER A 13 -6.48 9.24 -5.31
C SER A 13 -4.98 8.96 -5.45
N GLY A 14 -4.55 8.60 -6.66
CA GLY A 14 -3.15 8.34 -6.95
C GLY A 14 -2.85 6.90 -7.35
N ALA A 15 -3.79 6.21 -7.99
CA ALA A 15 -3.60 4.83 -8.47
C ALA A 15 -2.36 4.69 -9.37
N VAL A 16 -1.96 5.74 -10.08
CA VAL A 16 -0.77 5.74 -10.93
C VAL A 16 0.52 5.42 -10.16
N TYR A 17 0.61 5.81 -8.89
CA TYR A 17 1.79 5.52 -8.08
C TYR A 17 1.95 4.02 -7.86
N ALA A 18 0.85 3.31 -7.59
CA ALA A 18 0.90 1.85 -7.41
C ALA A 18 1.30 1.14 -8.71
N VAL A 19 0.71 1.52 -9.82
CA VAL A 19 1.00 0.90 -11.12
C VAL A 19 2.46 1.11 -11.51
N ARG A 20 2.98 2.33 -11.34
CA ARG A 20 4.39 2.62 -11.59
C ARG A 20 5.31 1.89 -10.62
N LEU A 21 4.94 1.79 -9.36
CA LEU A 21 5.71 1.04 -8.37
C LEU A 21 5.82 -0.43 -8.76
N LEU A 22 4.69 -1.07 -9.11
CA LEU A 22 4.69 -2.46 -9.56
C LEU A 22 5.59 -2.67 -10.78
N ALA A 23 5.53 -1.77 -11.75
CA ALA A 23 6.38 -1.84 -12.94
C ALA A 23 7.88 -1.72 -12.58
N ARG A 24 8.23 -0.80 -11.68
CA ARG A 24 9.61 -0.61 -11.23
C ARG A 24 10.14 -1.79 -10.43
N LEU A 25 9.32 -2.35 -9.55
CA LEU A 25 9.68 -3.54 -8.78
C LEU A 25 9.92 -4.74 -9.69
N ARG A 26 9.05 -4.93 -10.69
CA ARG A 26 9.24 -6.00 -11.69
C ARG A 26 10.55 -5.83 -12.46
N SER A 27 10.85 -4.61 -12.91
CA SER A 27 12.10 -4.31 -13.61
C SER A 27 13.33 -4.54 -12.74
N ALA A 28 13.20 -4.39 -11.43
CA ALA A 28 14.27 -4.64 -10.46
C ALA A 28 14.41 -6.13 -10.08
N GLY A 29 13.58 -7.00 -10.63
CA GLY A 29 13.58 -8.43 -10.29
C GLY A 29 13.00 -8.74 -8.91
N THR A 30 12.20 -7.84 -8.34
CA THR A 30 11.56 -8.01 -7.04
C THR A 30 10.27 -8.84 -7.19
N GLU A 31 10.09 -9.84 -6.33
CA GLU A 31 8.82 -10.57 -6.23
C GLU A 31 7.76 -9.69 -5.57
N THR A 32 6.64 -9.51 -6.25
CA THR A 32 5.57 -8.60 -5.78
C THR A 32 4.32 -9.37 -5.37
N HIS A 33 3.76 -8.96 -4.23
CA HIS A 33 2.49 -9.45 -3.70
C HIS A 33 1.52 -8.28 -3.61
N LEU A 34 0.48 -8.32 -4.42
CA LEU A 34 -0.53 -7.25 -4.50
C LEU A 34 -1.74 -7.62 -3.65
N VAL A 35 -2.20 -6.65 -2.87
CA VAL A 35 -3.51 -6.68 -2.22
C VAL A 35 -4.19 -5.33 -2.41
N ALA A 36 -5.33 -5.32 -3.09
CA ALA A 36 -6.10 -4.09 -3.35
C ALA A 36 -7.46 -4.17 -2.67
N SER A 37 -7.83 -3.12 -1.95
CA SER A 37 -9.18 -3.02 -1.40
C SER A 37 -10.21 -2.86 -2.53
N PRO A 38 -11.49 -3.17 -2.29
CA PRO A 38 -12.54 -2.91 -3.29
C PRO A 38 -12.55 -1.45 -3.77
N ALA A 39 -12.38 -0.49 -2.86
CA ALA A 39 -12.27 0.92 -3.21
C ALA A 39 -11.02 1.22 -4.04
N GLY A 40 -9.90 0.54 -3.74
CA GLY A 40 -8.67 0.65 -4.52
C GLY A 40 -8.83 0.16 -5.95
N VAL A 41 -9.47 -0.99 -6.14
CA VAL A 41 -9.78 -1.53 -7.48
C VAL A 41 -10.67 -0.56 -8.26
N LEU A 42 -11.68 0.00 -7.60
CA LEU A 42 -12.58 0.96 -8.21
C LEU A 42 -11.84 2.23 -8.67
N ASN A 43 -10.96 2.77 -7.83
CA ASN A 43 -10.18 3.96 -8.18
C ASN A 43 -9.17 3.70 -9.31
N VAL A 44 -8.54 2.55 -9.34
CA VAL A 44 -7.66 2.16 -10.46
C VAL A 44 -8.45 2.15 -11.77
N HIS A 45 -9.66 1.62 -11.74
CA HIS A 45 -10.53 1.61 -12.91
C HIS A 45 -10.92 3.03 -13.33
N HIS A 46 -11.35 3.87 -12.39
CA HIS A 46 -11.76 5.25 -12.68
C HIS A 46 -10.60 6.11 -13.16
N GLU A 47 -9.46 6.04 -12.54
CA GLU A 47 -8.33 6.92 -12.83
C GLU A 47 -7.51 6.47 -14.04
N LEU A 48 -7.37 5.15 -14.25
CA LEU A 48 -6.45 4.58 -15.24
C LEU A 48 -7.13 3.69 -16.28
N GLY A 49 -8.42 3.40 -16.15
CA GLY A 49 -9.13 2.51 -17.04
C GLY A 49 -8.68 1.05 -16.97
N LEU A 50 -7.94 0.65 -15.94
CA LEU A 50 -7.49 -0.72 -15.75
C LEU A 50 -8.56 -1.56 -15.05
N SER A 51 -8.89 -2.70 -15.63
CA SER A 51 -9.73 -3.70 -14.98
C SER A 51 -8.96 -4.42 -13.87
N ARG A 52 -9.68 -5.06 -12.96
CA ARG A 52 -9.07 -5.85 -11.89
C ARG A 52 -8.11 -6.92 -12.43
N PRO A 53 -8.48 -7.75 -13.42
CA PRO A 53 -7.56 -8.74 -13.96
C PRO A 53 -6.28 -8.14 -14.55
N ARG A 54 -6.38 -6.99 -15.20
CA ARG A 54 -5.21 -6.28 -15.75
C ARG A 54 -4.32 -5.70 -14.66
N LEU A 55 -4.90 -5.18 -13.60
CA LEU A 55 -4.16 -4.73 -12.44
C LEU A 55 -3.41 -5.89 -11.77
N GLU A 56 -4.10 -7.00 -11.53
CA GLU A 56 -3.53 -8.18 -10.89
C GLU A 56 -2.38 -8.79 -11.70
N ALA A 57 -2.46 -8.70 -13.03
CA ALA A 57 -1.40 -9.18 -13.94
C ALA A 57 -0.09 -8.39 -13.83
N LEU A 58 -0.10 -7.21 -13.20
CA LEU A 58 1.10 -6.41 -12.97
C LEU A 58 1.96 -6.93 -11.81
N ALA A 59 1.40 -7.75 -10.95
CA ALA A 59 2.08 -8.36 -9.81
C ALA A 59 2.38 -9.85 -10.08
N ASP A 60 3.36 -10.39 -9.35
CA ASP A 60 3.64 -11.83 -9.43
C ASP A 60 2.55 -12.64 -8.71
N HIS A 61 2.04 -12.12 -7.60
CA HIS A 61 0.96 -12.72 -6.83
C HIS A 61 -0.08 -11.67 -6.47
N ALA A 62 -1.34 -11.99 -6.71
CA ALA A 62 -2.46 -11.13 -6.31
C ALA A 62 -3.29 -11.85 -5.25
N HIS A 63 -3.62 -11.14 -4.17
CA HIS A 63 -4.36 -11.68 -3.04
C HIS A 63 -5.74 -11.03 -2.93
N ASN A 64 -6.73 -11.84 -2.57
CA ASN A 64 -8.06 -11.32 -2.25
C ASN A 64 -7.99 -10.60 -0.88
N PRO A 65 -8.45 -9.34 -0.77
CA PRO A 65 -8.42 -8.62 0.51
C PRO A 65 -9.28 -9.25 1.60
N ALA A 66 -10.21 -10.13 1.27
CA ALA A 66 -11.01 -10.88 2.23
C ALA A 66 -10.30 -12.15 2.74
N ASP A 67 -9.24 -12.59 2.11
CA ASP A 67 -8.50 -13.81 2.48
C ASP A 67 -7.47 -13.51 3.58
N ILE A 68 -7.92 -13.47 4.81
CA ILE A 68 -7.05 -13.25 5.98
C ILE A 68 -6.13 -14.43 6.30
N GLY A 69 -6.30 -15.56 5.61
CA GLY A 69 -5.43 -16.74 5.70
C GLY A 69 -4.32 -16.80 4.66
N ALA A 70 -4.21 -15.80 3.77
CA ALA A 70 -3.17 -15.75 2.76
C ALA A 70 -1.75 -15.68 3.37
N ALA A 71 -0.74 -16.05 2.59
CA ALA A 71 0.65 -16.10 3.06
C ALA A 71 1.12 -14.80 3.70
N ILE A 72 0.77 -13.66 3.13
CA ILE A 72 1.17 -12.33 3.63
C ILE A 72 0.53 -11.95 4.97
N ALA A 73 -0.44 -12.73 5.45
CA ALA A 73 -1.04 -12.56 6.78
C ALA A 73 -0.22 -13.22 7.89
N SER A 74 0.86 -13.92 7.56
CA SER A 74 1.68 -14.66 8.50
C SER A 74 3.08 -14.04 8.65
N GLY A 75 3.53 -13.88 9.89
CA GLY A 75 4.89 -13.42 10.18
C GLY A 75 5.97 -14.39 9.72
N SER A 76 5.67 -15.67 9.58
CA SER A 76 6.61 -16.67 9.08
C SER A 76 6.88 -16.56 7.58
N PHE A 77 5.99 -15.88 6.84
CA PHE A 77 6.21 -15.58 5.43
C PHE A 77 7.10 -14.34 5.31
N ALA A 78 8.37 -14.55 5.01
CA ALA A 78 9.36 -13.49 4.99
C ALA A 78 9.12 -12.52 3.81
N THR A 79 8.98 -11.25 4.12
CA THR A 79 8.94 -10.16 3.15
C THR A 79 9.92 -9.08 3.57
N ASP A 80 10.44 -8.31 2.61
CA ASP A 80 11.41 -7.25 2.89
C ASP A 80 10.75 -5.92 3.24
N ALA A 81 9.62 -5.64 2.61
CA ALA A 81 8.89 -4.39 2.82
C ALA A 81 7.44 -4.50 2.36
N MET A 82 6.64 -3.55 2.81
CA MET A 82 5.30 -3.29 2.31
C MET A 82 5.14 -1.80 2.00
N VAL A 83 4.55 -1.50 0.86
CA VAL A 83 4.19 -0.14 0.47
C VAL A 83 2.69 -0.10 0.23
N VAL A 84 1.99 0.81 0.89
CA VAL A 84 0.58 1.10 0.62
C VAL A 84 0.52 2.38 -0.20
N ALA A 85 0.16 2.25 -1.46
CA ALA A 85 0.16 3.35 -2.42
C ALA A 85 -1.07 3.28 -3.34
N PRO A 86 -1.95 4.26 -3.29
CA PRO A 86 -2.07 5.28 -2.25
C PRO A 86 -2.64 4.71 -0.95
N CYS A 87 -2.41 5.40 0.16
CA CYS A 87 -2.94 5.04 1.46
C CYS A 87 -4.03 6.02 1.89
N SER A 88 -5.25 5.53 2.07
CA SER A 88 -6.38 6.31 2.56
C SER A 88 -6.25 6.60 4.06
N MET A 89 -6.97 7.61 4.53
CA MET A 89 -7.00 7.94 5.96
C MET A 89 -7.65 6.82 6.79
N ARG A 90 -8.60 6.07 6.21
CA ARG A 90 -9.16 4.89 6.88
C ARG A 90 -8.09 3.82 7.12
N THR A 91 -7.29 3.52 6.10
CA THR A 91 -6.21 2.53 6.22
C THR A 91 -5.13 3.02 7.18
N LEU A 92 -4.75 4.29 7.10
CA LEU A 92 -3.84 4.90 8.06
C LEU A 92 -4.34 4.73 9.49
N ALA A 93 -5.62 5.04 9.75
CA ALA A 93 -6.23 4.89 11.06
C ALA A 93 -6.20 3.42 11.53
N ALA A 94 -6.54 2.48 10.66
CA ALA A 94 -6.51 1.06 10.97
C ALA A 94 -5.11 0.60 11.39
N VAL A 95 -4.08 1.00 10.64
CA VAL A 95 -2.68 0.69 10.96
C VAL A 95 -2.28 1.33 12.28
N ALA A 96 -2.63 2.60 12.48
CA ALA A 96 -2.30 3.34 13.71
C ALA A 96 -2.90 2.70 14.97
N HIS A 97 -4.06 2.08 14.85
CA HIS A 97 -4.78 1.48 15.98
C HIS A 97 -4.71 -0.04 16.03
N GLY A 98 -3.93 -0.68 15.16
CA GLY A 98 -3.77 -2.13 15.14
C GLY A 98 -5.03 -2.90 14.72
N LEU A 99 -5.87 -2.28 13.90
CA LEU A 99 -7.09 -2.91 13.38
C LEU A 99 -6.79 -3.71 12.12
N SER A 100 -6.93 -5.03 12.21
CA SER A 100 -6.59 -5.99 11.14
C SER A 100 -7.84 -6.65 10.59
N ASP A 101 -8.79 -5.85 10.12
CA ASP A 101 -10.12 -6.31 9.69
C ASP A 101 -10.16 -6.81 8.22
N ASN A 102 -9.06 -6.69 7.50
CA ASN A 102 -8.92 -7.23 6.15
C ASN A 102 -7.46 -7.65 5.92
N LEU A 103 -7.18 -8.30 4.79
CA LEU A 103 -5.82 -8.78 4.50
C LEU A 103 -4.80 -7.65 4.37
N LEU A 104 -5.18 -6.50 3.78
CA LEU A 104 -4.26 -5.38 3.62
C LEU A 104 -3.79 -4.85 4.97
N THR A 105 -4.72 -4.56 5.87
CA THR A 105 -4.39 -4.07 7.22
C THR A 105 -3.71 -5.14 8.06
N ARG A 106 -4.06 -6.42 7.89
CA ARG A 106 -3.38 -7.54 8.54
C ARG A 106 -1.92 -7.63 8.08
N ALA A 107 -1.66 -7.54 6.78
CA ALA A 107 -0.30 -7.58 6.26
C ALA A 107 0.55 -6.42 6.80
N ALA A 108 -0.03 -5.22 6.89
CA ALA A 108 0.65 -4.06 7.48
C ALA A 108 0.99 -4.28 8.95
N ASP A 109 0.06 -4.83 9.72
CA ASP A 109 0.28 -5.19 11.11
C ASP A 109 1.40 -6.22 11.27
N VAL A 110 1.41 -7.24 10.43
CA VAL A 110 2.48 -8.26 10.41
C VAL A 110 3.84 -7.63 10.11
N VAL A 111 3.92 -6.79 9.09
CA VAL A 111 5.17 -6.12 8.70
C VAL A 111 5.71 -5.29 9.85
N LEU A 112 4.86 -4.54 10.55
CA LEU A 112 5.27 -3.75 11.70
C LEU A 112 5.72 -4.61 12.89
N LYS A 113 4.95 -5.64 13.25
CA LYS A 113 5.31 -6.49 14.40
C LYS A 113 6.60 -7.28 14.16
N GLU A 114 6.89 -7.62 12.92
CA GLU A 114 8.13 -8.32 12.54
C GLU A 114 9.30 -7.35 12.28
N ARG A 115 9.12 -6.07 12.59
CA ARG A 115 10.13 -5.02 12.42
C ARG A 115 10.63 -4.88 10.99
N ARG A 116 9.76 -5.15 10.02
CA ARG A 116 10.01 -4.93 8.60
C ARG A 116 9.59 -3.54 8.19
N ARG A 117 10.02 -3.10 7.02
CA ARG A 117 9.73 -1.75 6.54
C ARG A 117 8.30 -1.64 6.03
N LEU A 118 7.57 -0.68 6.58
CA LEU A 118 6.24 -0.29 6.09
C LEU A 118 6.29 1.16 5.62
N VAL A 119 5.87 1.41 4.38
CA VAL A 119 5.74 2.75 3.81
C VAL A 119 4.29 3.01 3.47
N LEU A 120 3.71 4.07 4.03
CA LEU A 120 2.36 4.51 3.74
C LEU A 120 2.41 5.80 2.91
N MET A 121 2.06 5.69 1.64
CA MET A 121 1.96 6.84 0.74
C MET A 121 0.60 7.51 0.96
N VAL A 122 0.49 8.24 2.06
CA VAL A 122 -0.76 8.90 2.47
C VAL A 122 -1.17 9.97 1.47
N ARG A 123 -2.45 10.01 1.13
CA ARG A 123 -2.99 10.97 0.17
C ARG A 123 -4.30 11.52 0.70
N GLU A 124 -4.25 12.75 1.20
CA GLU A 124 -5.39 13.48 1.71
C GLU A 124 -5.02 14.97 1.85
N THR A 125 -5.97 15.86 1.61
CA THR A 125 -5.80 17.28 1.85
C THR A 125 -7.18 17.98 1.92
N PRO A 126 -7.42 18.95 2.84
CA PRO A 126 -6.58 19.28 3.99
C PRO A 126 -6.59 18.15 5.04
N LEU A 127 -5.66 18.24 6.00
CA LEU A 127 -5.55 17.27 7.08
C LEU A 127 -6.26 17.75 8.33
N ASN A 128 -6.98 16.87 9.02
CA ASN A 128 -7.53 17.14 10.33
C ASN A 128 -6.62 16.57 11.43
N LEU A 129 -6.98 16.83 12.69
CA LEU A 129 -6.16 16.40 13.82
C LEU A 129 -6.05 14.87 13.93
N ALA A 130 -7.13 14.13 13.60
CA ALA A 130 -7.09 12.67 13.63
C ALA A 130 -6.07 12.12 12.61
N HIS A 131 -6.05 12.67 11.40
CA HIS A 131 -5.07 12.30 10.38
C HIS A 131 -3.63 12.50 10.89
N LEU A 132 -3.35 13.66 11.46
CA LEU A 132 -2.02 14.01 11.96
C LEU A 132 -1.60 13.13 13.14
N ARG A 133 -2.50 12.88 14.09
CA ARG A 133 -2.23 11.98 15.21
C ARG A 133 -1.96 10.56 14.77
N ASN A 134 -2.71 10.05 13.79
CA ASN A 134 -2.49 8.71 13.24
C ASN A 134 -1.14 8.62 12.51
N MET A 135 -0.71 9.67 11.81
CA MET A 135 0.61 9.72 11.20
C MET A 135 1.72 9.66 12.24
N VAL A 136 1.58 10.38 13.35
CA VAL A 136 2.51 10.32 14.47
C VAL A 136 2.56 8.91 15.04
N ALA A 137 1.41 8.30 15.32
CA ALA A 137 1.34 6.95 15.89
C ALA A 137 2.05 5.91 15.00
N VAL A 138 1.81 5.93 13.69
CA VAL A 138 2.47 5.01 12.76
C VAL A 138 3.99 5.25 12.73
N THR A 139 4.40 6.50 12.74
CA THR A 139 5.83 6.86 12.75
C THR A 139 6.51 6.34 14.03
N GLU A 140 5.87 6.47 15.18
CA GLU A 140 6.38 5.94 16.45
C GLU A 140 6.51 4.42 16.43
N MET A 141 5.62 3.72 15.72
CA MET A 141 5.68 2.26 15.57
C MET A 141 6.75 1.78 14.55
N GLY A 142 7.43 2.70 13.89
CA GLY A 142 8.47 2.38 12.90
C GLY A 142 8.01 2.40 11.46
N GLY A 143 6.78 2.80 11.18
CA GLY A 143 6.30 3.02 9.81
C GLY A 143 6.84 4.33 9.22
N VAL A 144 6.86 4.41 7.91
CA VAL A 144 7.27 5.61 7.18
C VAL A 144 6.04 6.26 6.55
N ILE A 145 5.78 7.51 6.92
CA ILE A 145 4.74 8.31 6.28
C ILE A 145 5.38 9.04 5.10
N PHE A 146 4.92 8.72 3.91
CA PHE A 146 5.50 9.20 2.66
C PHE A 146 4.42 9.84 1.77
N PRO A 147 4.02 11.10 2.04
CA PRO A 147 3.04 11.77 1.19
C PRO A 147 3.66 12.09 -0.17
N PRO A 148 2.97 11.79 -1.28
CA PRO A 148 3.46 12.17 -2.60
C PRO A 148 3.35 13.68 -2.78
N LEU A 149 4.44 14.31 -3.23
CA LEU A 149 4.51 15.73 -3.51
C LEU A 149 4.92 15.92 -4.97
N PRO A 150 4.00 15.76 -5.94
CA PRO A 150 4.34 15.92 -7.33
C PRO A 150 4.72 17.37 -7.63
N GLU A 151 5.82 17.57 -8.34
CA GLU A 151 6.20 18.90 -8.81
C GLU A 151 5.27 19.35 -9.93
N ILE A 152 4.78 20.57 -9.82
CA ILE A 152 3.94 21.21 -10.83
C ILE A 152 4.76 22.31 -11.49
N GLY A 153 4.73 22.38 -12.82
CA GLY A 153 5.31 23.50 -13.57
C GLY A 153 6.69 23.28 -14.16
N ARG A 154 7.34 22.14 -13.91
CA ARG A 154 8.61 21.81 -14.59
C ARG A 154 8.45 20.90 -15.80
N ALA A 155 7.31 20.28 -15.96
CA ALA A 155 7.09 19.27 -16.97
C ALA A 155 6.99 19.83 -18.41
N HIS A 156 7.06 21.12 -18.58
CA HIS A 156 6.81 21.78 -19.86
C HIS A 156 7.97 22.62 -20.37
N VAL A 157 9.12 22.42 -19.78
CA VAL A 157 10.33 23.11 -20.21
C VAL A 157 11.07 22.22 -21.19
#